data_f121052a05651550a1ace6c2ebb1ccb7
#
_entry.id   f121052a05651550a1ace6c2ebb1ccb7
#
_cell.length_a   1.000
_cell.length_b   1.000
_cell.length_c   1.000
_cell.angle_alpha   90.00
_cell.angle_beta   90.00
_cell.angle_gamma   90.00
#
_symmetry.space_group_name_H-M   'P 1'
#
loop_
_entity.id
_entity.type
_entity.pdbx_description
1 polymer ?
#
loop_
_entity_poly.entity_id
_entity_poly.type
_entity_poly.pdbx_seq_one_letter_code
_entity_poly.pdbx_strand_id
1 'polypeptide(L)'
;MTTYIARRLLILPIIVVGVTMLIFALLSMLTPYERASLYVSDVPKRQGSMEAIIEKYGLDDPVYVQYWHWMVGRRDADTGEIRGGVLRGELGFSTTVGGPVLEVLSRRIPATAELAIWAAVPMIGLGILLGVLSAVHHNRLIDQVLRVFSIVGWSIPTFVFGLIVLMIFYARLGWFPPGRLSDWASQIVQSDTYRVYTRMHTFDALLNMQFDVFLDALKHLVLPITTLAYLNWAYLLRVTRSSMLDVLRQEYLTTARAKGLFERVVIMRHALPNALIPIITVGGLILVGLLNGVVITETIFNYPGMGSFLAHAALTLDAISVLGVALVSSLILVVGNLAVDVMYGFVDPRIRLQ
;
A
#
# COMPACT_ATOMS: atom_id res chain seq x y z
N MET A 1 -11.30 24.82 -5.69
CA MET A 1 -10.30 23.76 -5.94
C MET A 1 -8.91 24.15 -5.45
N THR A 2 -8.33 25.23 -5.93
CA THR A 2 -6.98 25.67 -5.50
C THR A 2 -6.88 25.88 -4.01
N THR A 3 -7.84 26.57 -3.38
CA THR A 3 -7.88 26.81 -1.93
C THR A 3 -8.01 25.50 -1.13
N TYR A 4 -8.84 24.57 -1.57
CA TYR A 4 -9.00 23.25 -0.94
C TYR A 4 -7.70 22.45 -0.99
N ILE A 5 -7.07 22.36 -2.17
CA ILE A 5 -5.78 21.66 -2.34
C ILE A 5 -4.69 22.37 -1.52
N ALA A 6 -4.63 23.70 -1.54
CA ALA A 6 -3.65 24.46 -0.77
C ALA A 6 -3.78 24.21 0.74
N ARG A 7 -5.01 24.21 1.27
CA ARG A 7 -5.27 23.90 2.69
C ARG A 7 -4.82 22.48 3.06
N ARG A 8 -5.08 21.48 2.19
CA ARG A 8 -4.62 20.10 2.39
C ARG A 8 -3.10 19.98 2.35
N LEU A 9 -2.46 20.67 1.40
CA LEU A 9 -1.00 20.72 1.30
C LEU A 9 -0.35 21.39 2.51
N LEU A 10 -0.98 22.41 3.10
CA LEU A 10 -0.47 23.07 4.32
C LEU A 10 -0.57 22.18 5.57
N ILE A 11 -1.52 21.25 5.60
CA ILE A 11 -1.66 20.32 6.73
C ILE A 11 -0.63 19.17 6.65
N LEU A 12 -0.17 18.82 5.44
CA LEU A 12 0.80 17.71 5.25
C LEU A 12 2.07 17.84 6.11
N PRO A 13 2.79 18.97 6.13
CA PRO A 13 3.97 19.11 6.96
C PRO A 13 3.69 18.90 8.45
N ILE A 14 2.53 19.36 8.94
CA ILE A 14 2.11 19.21 10.35
C ILE A 14 1.92 17.72 10.68
N ILE A 15 1.25 16.97 9.80
CA ILE A 15 1.05 15.52 9.98
C ILE A 15 2.40 14.80 9.93
N VAL A 16 3.27 15.12 8.96
CA VAL A 16 4.59 14.51 8.84
C VAL A 16 5.43 14.77 10.09
N VAL A 17 5.45 16.01 10.60
CA VAL A 17 6.14 16.34 11.84
C VAL A 17 5.54 15.58 13.03
N GLY A 18 4.22 15.50 13.15
CA GLY A 18 3.56 14.74 14.20
C GLY A 18 3.92 13.25 14.18
N VAL A 19 3.93 12.63 12.99
CA VAL A 19 4.32 11.23 12.82
C VAL A 19 5.79 11.02 13.13
N THR A 20 6.69 11.87 12.65
CA THR A 20 8.13 11.76 12.92
C THR A 20 8.45 11.97 14.40
N MET A 21 7.73 12.89 15.09
CA MET A 21 7.84 13.06 16.54
C MET A 21 7.38 11.80 17.29
N LEU A 22 6.29 11.17 16.87
CA LEU A 22 5.80 9.95 17.50
C LEU A 22 6.79 8.80 17.32
N ILE A 23 7.31 8.60 16.11
CA ILE A 23 8.32 7.58 15.81
C ILE A 23 9.58 7.83 16.64
N PHE A 24 10.04 9.07 16.71
CA PHE A 24 11.22 9.44 17.50
C PHE A 24 10.97 9.25 19.00
N ALA A 25 9.76 9.57 19.49
CA ALA A 25 9.40 9.32 20.88
C ALA A 25 9.47 7.83 21.24
N LEU A 26 9.05 6.94 20.33
CA LEU A 26 9.21 5.48 20.51
C LEU A 26 10.69 5.08 20.57
N LEU A 27 11.53 5.65 19.69
CA LEU A 27 12.98 5.45 19.75
C LEU A 27 13.59 5.96 21.06
N SER A 28 13.12 7.09 21.57
CA SER A 28 13.63 7.70 22.79
C SER A 28 13.27 6.93 24.08
N MET A 29 12.32 5.97 24.00
CA MET A 29 12.04 5.05 25.11
C MET A 29 13.16 4.03 25.34
N LEU A 30 14.00 3.78 24.32
CA LEU A 30 15.19 2.96 24.47
C LEU A 30 16.29 3.74 25.18
N THR A 31 17.07 3.04 26.00
CA THR A 31 18.26 3.63 26.64
C THR A 31 19.29 4.08 25.60
N PRO A 32 20.19 5.04 25.90
CA PRO A 32 21.25 5.45 24.98
C PRO A 32 22.09 4.27 24.47
N TYR A 33 22.31 3.28 25.32
CA TYR A 33 23.07 2.07 24.99
C TYR A 33 22.32 1.18 23.97
N GLU A 34 21.03 0.94 24.17
CA GLU A 34 20.18 0.21 23.22
C GLU A 34 20.07 0.96 21.89
N ARG A 35 19.95 2.29 21.91
CA ARG A 35 19.95 3.11 20.68
C ARG A 35 21.28 3.03 19.96
N ALA A 36 22.41 3.05 20.67
CA ALA A 36 23.73 2.91 20.08
C ALA A 36 23.89 1.56 19.37
N SER A 37 23.32 0.47 19.93
CA SER A 37 23.36 -0.85 19.30
C SER A 37 22.63 -0.91 17.95
N LEU A 38 21.66 -0.02 17.71
CA LEU A 38 20.93 0.07 16.43
C LEU A 38 21.78 0.65 15.28
N TYR A 39 22.88 1.33 15.58
CA TYR A 39 23.78 1.93 14.60
C TYR A 39 24.96 1.03 14.20
N VAL A 40 25.04 -0.18 14.77
CA VAL A 40 26.18 -1.09 14.58
C VAL A 40 25.68 -2.45 14.13
N SER A 41 26.26 -2.98 13.05
CA SER A 41 25.92 -4.31 12.52
C SER A 41 26.36 -5.46 13.44
N ASP A 42 27.37 -5.23 14.29
CA ASP A 42 27.89 -6.19 15.27
C ASP A 42 28.14 -5.46 16.59
N VAL A 43 27.67 -6.01 17.70
CA VAL A 43 27.95 -5.42 19.02
C VAL A 43 29.44 -5.44 19.25
N PRO A 44 30.10 -4.28 19.38
CA PRO A 44 31.53 -4.24 19.55
C PRO A 44 31.96 -4.97 20.83
N LYS A 45 32.88 -5.91 20.70
CA LYS A 45 33.35 -6.73 21.81
C LYS A 45 34.24 -5.99 22.79
N ARG A 46 34.58 -4.69 22.55
CA ARG A 46 35.39 -3.87 23.43
C ARG A 46 34.53 -2.87 24.20
N GLN A 47 34.65 -2.87 25.55
CA GLN A 47 34.20 -1.77 26.41
C GLN A 47 34.84 -0.46 25.90
N GLY A 48 34.08 0.60 25.75
CA GLY A 48 34.57 1.89 25.22
C GLY A 48 34.17 2.19 23.78
N SER A 49 33.77 1.17 23.01
CA SER A 49 33.29 1.43 21.62
C SER A 49 31.81 1.85 21.55
N MET A 50 31.01 1.47 22.54
CA MET A 50 29.60 1.91 22.63
C MET A 50 29.51 3.35 23.14
N GLU A 51 30.35 3.74 24.11
CA GLU A 51 30.45 5.11 24.59
C GLU A 51 30.89 6.06 23.46
N ALA A 52 31.82 5.65 22.62
CA ALA A 52 32.22 6.42 21.44
C ALA A 52 31.07 6.58 20.41
N ILE A 53 30.20 5.58 20.29
CA ILE A 53 29.01 5.65 19.43
C ILE A 53 27.99 6.60 20.05
N ILE A 54 27.72 6.49 21.35
CA ILE A 54 26.82 7.38 22.08
C ILE A 54 27.23 8.83 21.90
N GLU A 55 28.51 9.12 22.11
CA GLU A 55 29.07 10.46 21.91
C GLU A 55 29.03 10.93 20.46
N LYS A 56 29.43 10.05 19.52
CA LYS A 56 29.45 10.35 18.09
C LYS A 56 28.05 10.72 17.57
N TYR A 57 27.00 10.02 18.01
CA TYR A 57 25.63 10.25 17.58
C TYR A 57 24.84 11.18 18.52
N GLY A 58 25.44 11.63 19.64
CA GLY A 58 24.84 12.52 20.62
C GLY A 58 23.59 11.93 21.27
N LEU A 59 23.66 10.62 21.61
CA LEU A 59 22.50 9.91 22.16
C LEU A 59 22.20 10.28 23.62
N ASP A 60 23.11 11.02 24.28
CA ASP A 60 22.94 11.62 25.61
C ASP A 60 22.53 13.10 25.55
N ASP A 61 22.45 13.71 24.37
CA ASP A 61 21.98 15.08 24.21
C ASP A 61 20.53 15.23 24.65
N PRO A 62 20.03 16.44 24.95
CA PRO A 62 18.59 16.65 25.20
C PRO A 62 17.71 16.13 24.06
N VAL A 63 16.54 15.55 24.37
CA VAL A 63 15.68 14.84 23.42
C VAL A 63 15.32 15.68 22.17
N TYR A 64 15.11 17.00 22.34
CA TYR A 64 14.81 17.91 21.21
C TYR A 64 16.03 18.10 20.28
N VAL A 65 17.25 18.07 20.81
CA VAL A 65 18.49 18.15 20.03
C VAL A 65 18.68 16.85 19.25
N GLN A 66 18.46 15.72 19.92
CA GLN A 66 18.51 14.41 19.28
C GLN A 66 17.49 14.30 18.13
N TYR A 67 16.24 14.75 18.34
CA TYR A 67 15.20 14.79 17.30
C TYR A 67 15.65 15.64 16.09
N TRP A 68 16.24 16.81 16.35
CA TRP A 68 16.75 17.67 15.30
C TRP A 68 17.86 16.99 14.49
N HIS A 69 18.84 16.38 15.17
CA HIS A 69 19.93 15.64 14.53
C HIS A 69 19.40 14.42 13.75
N TRP A 70 18.42 13.73 14.28
CA TRP A 70 17.78 12.61 13.58
C TRP A 70 17.04 13.05 12.32
N MET A 71 16.38 14.21 12.34
CA MET A 71 15.66 14.76 11.18
C MET A 71 16.60 15.35 10.12
N VAL A 72 17.55 16.18 10.51
CA VAL A 72 18.35 17.00 9.58
C VAL A 72 19.74 16.41 9.32
N GLY A 73 20.24 15.59 10.23
CA GLY A 73 21.60 15.09 10.28
C GLY A 73 22.48 15.90 11.25
N ARG A 74 23.62 15.33 11.59
CA ARG A 74 24.64 15.95 12.46
C ARG A 74 25.89 16.28 11.63
N ARG A 75 26.48 17.41 11.89
CA ARG A 75 27.75 17.78 11.27
C ARG A 75 28.89 16.99 11.93
N ASP A 76 29.61 16.22 11.12
CA ASP A 76 30.78 15.48 11.55
C ASP A 76 31.90 16.50 11.89
N ALA A 77 32.48 16.39 13.08
CA ALA A 77 33.50 17.35 13.57
C ALA A 77 34.81 17.27 12.78
N ASP A 78 35.14 16.08 12.26
CA ASP A 78 36.41 15.81 11.59
C ASP A 78 36.34 16.18 10.09
N THR A 79 35.25 15.85 9.43
CA THR A 79 35.11 16.06 7.98
C THR A 79 34.30 17.30 7.59
N GLY A 80 33.58 17.90 8.55
CA GLY A 80 32.69 19.04 8.32
C GLY A 80 31.42 18.69 7.51
N GLU A 81 31.28 17.46 7.03
CA GLU A 81 30.12 16.97 6.30
C GLU A 81 28.94 16.69 7.24
N ILE A 82 27.72 16.90 6.74
CA ILE A 82 26.52 16.53 7.48
C ILE A 82 26.20 15.08 7.15
N ARG A 83 26.22 14.20 8.16
CA ARG A 83 25.86 12.78 8.07
C ARG A 83 24.56 12.51 8.79
N GLY A 84 23.82 11.53 8.30
CA GLY A 84 22.52 11.18 8.85
C GLY A 84 21.41 12.11 8.38
N GLY A 85 20.23 11.84 8.88
CA GLY A 85 19.04 12.66 8.69
C GLY A 85 17.97 12.05 7.80
N VAL A 86 16.78 11.90 8.39
CA VAL A 86 15.59 11.38 7.70
C VAL A 86 15.27 12.22 6.46
N LEU A 87 15.41 13.55 6.54
CA LEU A 87 15.15 14.46 5.40
C LEU A 87 16.16 14.28 4.25
N ARG A 88 17.28 13.63 4.50
CA ARG A 88 18.29 13.28 3.49
C ARG A 88 18.16 11.85 2.99
N GLY A 89 17.15 11.11 3.48
CA GLY A 89 16.91 9.73 3.13
C GLY A 89 17.74 8.72 3.96
N GLU A 90 18.44 9.16 4.99
CA GLU A 90 19.18 8.25 5.87
C GLU A 90 18.25 7.71 6.97
N LEU A 91 17.57 6.61 6.67
CA LEU A 91 16.65 5.92 7.60
C LEU A 91 17.36 4.94 8.55
N GLY A 92 18.69 4.85 8.47
CA GLY A 92 19.50 3.91 9.23
C GLY A 92 19.82 2.62 8.47
N PHE A 93 20.40 1.66 9.18
CA PHE A 93 20.90 0.40 8.62
C PHE A 93 20.08 -0.78 9.12
N SER A 94 19.62 -1.63 8.19
CA SER A 94 18.91 -2.87 8.52
C SER A 94 19.87 -3.97 8.91
N THR A 95 19.72 -4.49 10.12
CA THR A 95 20.46 -5.67 10.58
C THR A 95 19.92 -6.95 9.94
N THR A 96 18.65 -6.95 9.55
CA THR A 96 17.95 -8.08 8.92
C THR A 96 18.49 -8.38 7.52
N VAL A 97 18.78 -7.33 6.72
CA VAL A 97 19.19 -7.47 5.31
C VAL A 97 20.64 -7.07 5.10
N GLY A 98 21.28 -6.42 6.07
CA GLY A 98 22.69 -6.00 5.99
C GLY A 98 22.89 -4.82 5.03
N GLY A 99 21.96 -3.85 4.98
CA GLY A 99 22.03 -2.70 4.09
C GLY A 99 21.22 -1.49 4.56
N PRO A 100 21.39 -0.32 3.89
CA PRO A 100 20.61 0.88 4.21
C PRO A 100 19.11 0.63 4.04
N VAL A 101 18.30 1.01 5.04
CA VAL A 101 16.84 0.79 5.04
C VAL A 101 16.17 1.41 3.82
N LEU A 102 16.58 2.63 3.43
CA LEU A 102 16.01 3.29 2.25
C LEU A 102 16.28 2.51 0.95
N GLU A 103 17.47 1.92 0.81
CA GLU A 103 17.80 1.11 -0.37
C GLU A 103 16.92 -0.14 -0.42
N VAL A 104 16.75 -0.83 0.70
CA VAL A 104 15.86 -2.00 0.81
C VAL A 104 14.42 -1.59 0.44
N LEU A 105 13.91 -0.49 1.02
CA LEU A 105 12.58 0.02 0.72
C LEU A 105 12.42 0.44 -0.74
N SER A 106 13.43 1.04 -1.36
CA SER A 106 13.41 1.41 -2.77
C SER A 106 13.20 0.23 -3.73
N ARG A 107 13.55 -0.99 -3.28
CA ARG A 107 13.32 -2.25 -4.02
C ARG A 107 12.00 -2.91 -3.64
N ARG A 108 11.51 -2.72 -2.41
CA ARG A 108 10.31 -3.37 -1.87
C ARG A 108 9.02 -2.59 -2.18
N ILE A 109 9.06 -1.26 -2.12
CA ILE A 109 7.90 -0.39 -2.42
C ILE A 109 7.33 -0.65 -3.82
N PRO A 110 8.13 -0.71 -4.90
CA PRO A 110 7.59 -1.02 -6.22
C PRO A 110 6.89 -2.39 -6.30
N ALA A 111 7.38 -3.38 -5.57
CA ALA A 111 6.73 -4.69 -5.52
C ALA A 111 5.34 -4.62 -4.88
N THR A 112 5.22 -3.98 -3.72
CA THR A 112 3.91 -3.75 -3.08
C THR A 112 2.99 -2.91 -3.96
N ALA A 113 3.51 -1.85 -4.61
CA ALA A 113 2.74 -1.01 -5.52
C ALA A 113 2.24 -1.79 -6.75
N GLU A 114 3.07 -2.65 -7.34
CA GLU A 114 2.70 -3.53 -8.44
C GLU A 114 1.53 -4.44 -8.04
N LEU A 115 1.63 -5.10 -6.88
CA LEU A 115 0.57 -5.94 -6.35
C LEU A 115 -0.71 -5.15 -6.09
N ALA A 116 -0.61 -3.95 -5.50
CA ALA A 116 -1.75 -3.09 -5.21
C ALA A 116 -2.45 -2.60 -6.48
N ILE A 117 -1.70 -2.17 -7.50
CA ILE A 117 -2.23 -1.70 -8.79
C ILE A 117 -3.00 -2.83 -9.49
N TRP A 118 -2.39 -4.01 -9.61
CA TRP A 118 -3.04 -5.15 -10.25
C TRP A 118 -4.21 -5.69 -9.45
N ALA A 119 -4.19 -5.65 -8.11
CA ALA A 119 -5.32 -6.04 -7.26
C ALA A 119 -6.48 -5.03 -7.35
N ALA A 120 -6.19 -3.74 -7.53
CA ALA A 120 -7.20 -2.69 -7.64
C ALA A 120 -8.13 -2.91 -8.85
N VAL A 121 -7.61 -3.42 -9.97
CA VAL A 121 -8.40 -3.62 -11.20
C VAL A 121 -9.57 -4.57 -10.98
N PRO A 122 -9.40 -5.84 -10.58
CA PRO A 122 -10.52 -6.73 -10.31
C PRO A 122 -11.33 -6.32 -9.07
N MET A 123 -10.70 -5.77 -8.05
CA MET A 123 -11.37 -5.31 -6.84
C MET A 123 -12.41 -4.22 -7.14
N ILE A 124 -12.00 -3.17 -7.81
CA ILE A 124 -12.89 -2.04 -8.16
C ILE A 124 -13.88 -2.46 -9.26
N GLY A 125 -13.38 -3.10 -10.32
CA GLY A 125 -14.18 -3.51 -11.46
C GLY A 125 -15.29 -4.48 -11.07
N LEU A 126 -14.97 -5.58 -10.37
CA LEU A 126 -15.95 -6.56 -9.92
C LEU A 126 -16.84 -5.99 -8.80
N GLY A 127 -16.29 -5.21 -7.87
CA GLY A 127 -17.06 -4.58 -6.81
C GLY A 127 -18.17 -3.68 -7.36
N ILE A 128 -17.85 -2.85 -8.35
CA ILE A 128 -18.85 -1.99 -9.02
C ILE A 128 -19.80 -2.83 -9.87
N LEU A 129 -19.28 -3.67 -10.76
CA LEU A 129 -20.08 -4.45 -11.69
C LEU A 129 -21.13 -5.32 -10.97
N LEU A 130 -20.67 -6.10 -9.98
CA LEU A 130 -21.53 -7.01 -9.23
C LEU A 130 -22.45 -6.26 -8.26
N GLY A 131 -22.01 -5.12 -7.72
CA GLY A 131 -22.85 -4.25 -6.91
C GLY A 131 -24.01 -3.63 -7.69
N VAL A 132 -23.73 -3.12 -8.90
CA VAL A 132 -24.77 -2.62 -9.82
C VAL A 132 -25.72 -3.75 -10.22
N LEU A 133 -25.19 -4.92 -10.59
CA LEU A 133 -25.98 -6.09 -10.98
C LEU A 133 -26.91 -6.53 -9.83
N SER A 134 -26.40 -6.56 -8.60
CA SER A 134 -27.17 -6.87 -7.40
C SER A 134 -28.29 -5.85 -7.14
N ALA A 135 -28.02 -4.55 -7.29
CA ALA A 135 -29.01 -3.49 -7.09
C ALA A 135 -30.12 -3.50 -8.15
N VAL A 136 -29.75 -3.67 -9.42
CA VAL A 136 -30.72 -3.71 -10.54
C VAL A 136 -31.63 -4.94 -10.43
N HIS A 137 -31.13 -6.06 -9.95
CA HIS A 137 -31.92 -7.28 -9.74
C HIS A 137 -32.36 -7.43 -8.28
N HIS A 138 -32.66 -6.33 -7.62
CA HIS A 138 -33.01 -6.28 -6.20
C HIS A 138 -34.06 -7.34 -5.83
N ASN A 139 -33.81 -8.10 -4.76
CA ASN A 139 -34.61 -9.21 -4.24
C ASN A 139 -34.78 -10.41 -5.18
N ARG A 140 -34.14 -10.45 -6.35
CA ARG A 140 -34.10 -11.63 -7.23
C ARG A 140 -32.98 -12.60 -6.80
N LEU A 141 -32.97 -13.81 -7.39
CA LEU A 141 -31.99 -14.84 -7.09
C LEU A 141 -30.54 -14.33 -7.25
N ILE A 142 -30.26 -13.56 -8.30
CA ILE A 142 -28.94 -12.94 -8.54
C ILE A 142 -28.50 -12.09 -7.34
N ASP A 143 -29.40 -11.22 -6.85
CA ASP A 143 -29.10 -10.38 -5.68
C ASP A 143 -28.84 -11.23 -4.43
N GLN A 144 -29.64 -12.27 -4.20
CA GLN A 144 -29.48 -13.17 -3.05
C GLN A 144 -28.15 -13.91 -3.10
N VAL A 145 -27.79 -14.49 -4.26
CA VAL A 145 -26.51 -15.19 -4.46
C VAL A 145 -25.34 -14.26 -4.23
N LEU A 146 -25.34 -13.05 -4.82
CA LEU A 146 -24.26 -12.08 -4.67
C LEU A 146 -24.13 -11.58 -3.23
N ARG A 147 -25.25 -11.44 -2.49
CA ARG A 147 -25.21 -11.11 -1.06
C ARG A 147 -24.58 -12.24 -0.23
N VAL A 148 -24.99 -13.48 -0.43
CA VAL A 148 -24.40 -14.63 0.27
C VAL A 148 -22.92 -14.71 -0.04
N PHE A 149 -22.53 -14.61 -1.31
CA PHE A 149 -21.13 -14.63 -1.73
C PHE A 149 -20.30 -13.50 -1.10
N SER A 150 -20.88 -12.31 -1.00
CA SER A 150 -20.26 -11.16 -0.32
C SER A 150 -20.11 -11.38 1.20
N ILE A 151 -21.09 -11.99 1.85
CA ILE A 151 -21.02 -12.31 3.28
C ILE A 151 -19.93 -13.35 3.53
N VAL A 152 -19.91 -14.41 2.74
CA VAL A 152 -18.86 -15.47 2.83
C VAL A 152 -17.47 -14.86 2.63
N GLY A 153 -17.29 -14.02 1.59
CA GLY A 153 -16.03 -13.36 1.33
C GLY A 153 -15.55 -12.50 2.49
N TRP A 154 -16.43 -11.75 3.11
CA TRP A 154 -16.09 -10.90 4.25
C TRP A 154 -15.82 -11.68 5.56
N SER A 155 -16.39 -12.87 5.69
CA SER A 155 -16.30 -13.67 6.92
C SER A 155 -15.01 -14.51 6.99
N ILE A 156 -14.37 -14.76 5.86
CA ILE A 156 -13.15 -15.59 5.81
C ILE A 156 -11.93 -14.71 6.11
N PRO A 157 -11.11 -15.07 7.11
CA PRO A 157 -9.83 -14.38 7.34
C PRO A 157 -8.92 -14.45 6.11
N THR A 158 -8.25 -13.35 5.79
CA THR A 158 -7.38 -13.23 4.59
C THR A 158 -6.37 -14.37 4.49
N PHE A 159 -5.72 -14.73 5.60
CA PHE A 159 -4.71 -15.77 5.60
C PHE A 159 -5.29 -17.16 5.31
N VAL A 160 -6.50 -17.45 5.81
CA VAL A 160 -7.18 -18.72 5.54
C VAL A 160 -7.50 -18.85 4.06
N PHE A 161 -8.10 -17.81 3.47
CA PHE A 161 -8.42 -17.82 2.06
C PHE A 161 -7.16 -17.92 1.20
N GLY A 162 -6.11 -17.15 1.50
CA GLY A 162 -4.83 -17.19 0.79
C GLY A 162 -4.19 -18.59 0.83
N LEU A 163 -4.18 -19.24 1.99
CA LEU A 163 -3.63 -20.60 2.11
C LEU A 163 -4.46 -21.64 1.34
N ILE A 164 -5.80 -21.54 1.36
CA ILE A 164 -6.67 -22.44 0.60
C ILE A 164 -6.39 -22.31 -0.90
N VAL A 165 -6.32 -21.06 -1.40
CA VAL A 165 -6.06 -20.77 -2.80
C VAL A 165 -4.65 -21.26 -3.20
N LEU A 166 -3.64 -21.03 -2.37
CA LEU A 166 -2.29 -21.53 -2.59
C LEU A 166 -2.25 -23.07 -2.63
N MET A 167 -2.92 -23.72 -1.67
CA MET A 167 -2.98 -25.19 -1.60
C MET A 167 -3.64 -25.81 -2.84
N ILE A 168 -4.74 -25.21 -3.32
CA ILE A 168 -5.47 -25.76 -4.46
C ILE A 168 -4.73 -25.47 -5.77
N PHE A 169 -4.45 -24.22 -6.06
CA PHE A 169 -3.98 -23.79 -7.38
C PHE A 169 -2.48 -23.95 -7.59
N TYR A 170 -1.68 -23.89 -6.53
CA TYR A 170 -0.25 -24.14 -6.62
C TYR A 170 0.10 -25.57 -6.20
N ALA A 171 -0.18 -25.97 -4.95
CA ALA A 171 0.34 -27.25 -4.45
C ALA A 171 -0.29 -28.48 -5.14
N ARG A 172 -1.59 -28.43 -5.50
CA ARG A 172 -2.26 -29.55 -6.19
C ARG A 172 -2.23 -29.45 -7.70
N LEU A 173 -2.51 -28.27 -8.26
CA LEU A 173 -2.66 -28.08 -9.70
C LEU A 173 -1.38 -27.59 -10.39
N GLY A 174 -0.43 -27.01 -9.65
CA GLY A 174 0.81 -26.47 -10.22
C GLY A 174 0.61 -25.27 -11.15
N TRP A 175 -0.54 -24.56 -11.07
CA TRP A 175 -0.90 -23.54 -12.04
C TRP A 175 -0.20 -22.21 -11.81
N PHE A 176 -0.21 -21.71 -10.57
CA PHE A 176 0.23 -20.36 -10.21
C PHE A 176 1.26 -20.42 -9.09
N PRO A 177 2.56 -20.28 -9.39
CA PRO A 177 3.60 -20.37 -8.37
C PRO A 177 3.66 -19.11 -7.49
N PRO A 178 4.11 -19.25 -6.22
CA PRO A 178 4.42 -18.11 -5.35
C PRO A 178 5.70 -17.40 -5.81
N GLY A 179 5.98 -16.23 -5.23
CA GLY A 179 7.10 -15.38 -5.61
C GLY A 179 6.72 -14.32 -6.64
N ARG A 180 7.69 -13.73 -7.30
CA ARG A 180 7.46 -12.67 -8.30
C ARG A 180 7.72 -13.11 -9.74
N LEU A 181 8.66 -14.00 -9.95
CA LEU A 181 9.11 -14.51 -11.25
C LEU A 181 9.60 -15.94 -11.11
N SER A 182 9.51 -16.71 -12.18
CA SER A 182 10.21 -17.97 -12.33
C SER A 182 11.73 -17.75 -12.47
N ASP A 183 12.54 -18.80 -12.24
CA ASP A 183 14.00 -18.69 -12.30
C ASP A 183 14.51 -18.23 -13.68
N TRP A 184 13.93 -18.73 -14.77
CA TRP A 184 14.29 -18.32 -16.12
C TRP A 184 13.98 -16.84 -16.39
N ALA A 185 12.83 -16.34 -15.93
CA ALA A 185 12.45 -14.94 -16.09
C ALA A 185 13.34 -14.02 -15.22
N SER A 186 13.70 -14.48 -14.02
CA SER A 186 14.65 -13.78 -13.14
C SER A 186 16.03 -13.64 -13.77
N GLN A 187 16.51 -14.65 -14.50
CA GLN A 187 17.79 -14.57 -15.25
C GLN A 187 17.74 -13.52 -16.36
N ILE A 188 16.61 -13.41 -17.09
CA ILE A 188 16.42 -12.37 -18.10
C ILE A 188 16.44 -10.98 -17.48
N VAL A 189 15.70 -10.79 -16.38
CA VAL A 189 15.61 -9.48 -15.67
C VAL A 189 16.96 -9.05 -15.09
N GLN A 190 17.84 -10.00 -14.76
CA GLN A 190 19.18 -9.73 -14.25
C GLN A 190 20.24 -9.57 -15.35
N SER A 191 19.89 -9.80 -16.62
CA SER A 191 20.82 -9.66 -17.74
C SER A 191 21.13 -8.19 -18.05
N ASP A 192 22.31 -7.92 -18.61
CA ASP A 192 22.75 -6.56 -18.98
C ASP A 192 21.88 -5.92 -20.08
N THR A 193 21.13 -6.74 -20.83
CA THR A 193 20.23 -6.27 -21.88
C THR A 193 18.89 -5.76 -21.35
N TYR A 194 18.51 -6.14 -20.12
CA TYR A 194 17.25 -5.75 -19.51
C TYR A 194 17.39 -4.45 -18.72
N ARG A 195 16.57 -3.46 -19.06
CA ARG A 195 16.58 -2.16 -18.37
C ARG A 195 15.50 -2.10 -17.30
N VAL A 196 15.91 -1.81 -16.09
CA VAL A 196 15.00 -1.61 -14.94
C VAL A 196 14.61 -0.14 -14.88
N TYR A 197 13.34 0.18 -15.15
CA TYR A 197 12.79 1.54 -15.13
C TYR A 197 12.01 1.82 -13.83
N THR A 198 11.10 0.91 -13.48
CA THR A 198 10.14 1.10 -12.38
C THR A 198 10.37 0.14 -11.21
N ARG A 199 11.14 -0.92 -11.41
CA ARG A 199 11.28 -2.08 -10.50
C ARG A 199 9.97 -2.87 -10.28
N MET A 200 8.94 -2.62 -11.10
CA MET A 200 7.74 -3.42 -11.21
C MET A 200 7.91 -4.35 -12.41
N HIS A 201 7.96 -5.67 -12.17
CA HIS A 201 8.32 -6.62 -13.23
C HIS A 201 7.35 -6.64 -14.40
N THR A 202 6.05 -6.44 -14.14
CA THR A 202 5.05 -6.37 -15.21
C THR A 202 5.25 -5.14 -16.10
N PHE A 203 5.47 -3.97 -15.52
CA PHE A 203 5.67 -2.74 -16.28
C PHE A 203 7.03 -2.71 -16.98
N ASP A 204 8.08 -3.13 -16.27
CA ASP A 204 9.43 -3.18 -16.85
C ASP A 204 9.51 -4.19 -18.00
N ALA A 205 8.83 -5.34 -17.90
CA ALA A 205 8.75 -6.33 -18.97
C ALA A 205 8.06 -5.77 -20.23
N LEU A 206 6.97 -5.03 -20.07
CA LEU A 206 6.30 -4.36 -21.18
C LEU A 206 7.20 -3.30 -21.84
N LEU A 207 7.92 -2.48 -21.04
CA LEU A 207 8.82 -1.45 -21.53
C LEU A 207 10.05 -2.04 -22.26
N ASN A 208 10.47 -3.25 -21.87
CA ASN A 208 11.53 -4.01 -22.57
C ASN A 208 11.00 -4.89 -23.71
N MET A 209 9.69 -4.87 -24.02
CA MET A 209 9.02 -5.73 -24.98
C MET A 209 9.22 -7.25 -24.72
N GLN A 210 9.42 -7.62 -23.45
CA GLN A 210 9.61 -9.01 -23.01
C GLN A 210 8.26 -9.60 -22.56
N PHE A 211 7.41 -9.96 -23.52
CA PHE A 211 6.05 -10.43 -23.25
C PHE A 211 6.00 -11.74 -22.46
N ASP A 212 6.98 -12.62 -22.63
CA ASP A 212 7.07 -13.87 -21.87
C ASP A 212 7.32 -13.60 -20.39
N VAL A 213 8.22 -12.66 -20.07
CA VAL A 213 8.48 -12.21 -18.69
C VAL A 213 7.24 -11.52 -18.10
N PHE A 214 6.53 -10.72 -18.90
CA PHE A 214 5.28 -10.09 -18.48
C PHE A 214 4.21 -11.13 -18.10
N LEU A 215 4.02 -12.16 -18.94
CA LEU A 215 3.05 -13.22 -18.66
C LEU A 215 3.45 -14.06 -17.44
N ASP A 216 4.74 -14.33 -17.26
CA ASP A 216 5.27 -15.01 -16.10
C ASP A 216 5.02 -14.19 -14.82
N ALA A 217 5.33 -12.90 -14.83
CA ALA A 217 5.05 -12.00 -13.71
C ALA A 217 3.55 -11.95 -13.37
N LEU A 218 2.66 -11.85 -14.37
CA LEU A 218 1.21 -11.92 -14.16
C LEU A 218 0.78 -13.25 -13.55
N LYS A 219 1.36 -14.36 -14.00
CA LYS A 219 1.08 -15.71 -13.48
C LYS A 219 1.35 -15.79 -11.97
N HIS A 220 2.44 -15.19 -11.50
CA HIS A 220 2.80 -15.12 -10.08
C HIS A 220 1.88 -14.17 -9.28
N LEU A 221 1.30 -13.18 -9.93
CA LEU A 221 0.38 -12.22 -9.32
C LEU A 221 -1.05 -12.75 -9.17
N VAL A 222 -1.49 -13.77 -9.92
CA VAL A 222 -2.89 -14.26 -9.94
C VAL A 222 -3.40 -14.60 -8.55
N LEU A 223 -2.67 -15.41 -7.78
CA LEU A 223 -3.14 -15.86 -6.45
C LEU A 223 -3.14 -14.73 -5.41
N PRO A 224 -2.07 -13.93 -5.26
CA PRO A 224 -2.09 -12.76 -4.39
C PRO A 224 -3.21 -11.76 -4.76
N ILE A 225 -3.39 -11.46 -6.05
CA ILE A 225 -4.46 -10.57 -6.52
C ILE A 225 -5.83 -11.15 -6.20
N THR A 226 -6.05 -12.44 -6.48
CA THR A 226 -7.33 -13.11 -6.20
C THR A 226 -7.67 -13.02 -4.71
N THR A 227 -6.68 -13.23 -3.84
CA THR A 227 -6.85 -13.14 -2.38
C THR A 227 -7.24 -11.73 -1.96
N LEU A 228 -6.50 -10.71 -2.41
CA LEU A 228 -6.77 -9.32 -2.05
C LEU A 228 -8.07 -8.81 -2.69
N ALA A 229 -8.29 -9.11 -3.95
CA ALA A 229 -9.47 -8.64 -4.67
C ALA A 229 -10.74 -9.25 -4.09
N TYR A 230 -10.79 -10.56 -3.83
CA TYR A 230 -12.00 -11.24 -3.35
C TYR A 230 -12.52 -10.66 -2.04
N LEU A 231 -11.65 -10.43 -1.07
CA LEU A 231 -12.06 -9.90 0.23
C LEU A 231 -12.53 -8.43 0.15
N ASN A 232 -11.86 -7.64 -0.67
CA ASN A 232 -12.16 -6.21 -0.79
C ASN A 232 -13.33 -5.92 -1.75
N TRP A 233 -13.49 -6.64 -2.87
CA TRP A 233 -14.64 -6.41 -3.75
C TRP A 233 -15.97 -6.86 -3.12
N ALA A 234 -15.96 -7.84 -2.21
CA ALA A 234 -17.13 -8.22 -1.44
C ALA A 234 -17.66 -7.06 -0.59
N TYR A 235 -16.77 -6.26 0.00
CA TYR A 235 -17.13 -5.04 0.71
C TYR A 235 -17.61 -3.95 -0.26
N LEU A 236 -16.86 -3.72 -1.34
CA LEU A 236 -17.20 -2.70 -2.35
C LEU A 236 -18.53 -2.99 -3.05
N LEU A 237 -18.85 -4.28 -3.30
CA LEU A 237 -20.15 -4.72 -3.81
C LEU A 237 -21.31 -4.25 -2.91
N ARG A 238 -21.17 -4.40 -1.58
CA ARG A 238 -22.22 -3.95 -0.64
C ARG A 238 -22.40 -2.44 -0.68
N VAL A 239 -21.32 -1.69 -0.69
CA VAL A 239 -21.34 -0.22 -0.77
C VAL A 239 -21.99 0.21 -2.09
N THR A 240 -21.56 -0.38 -3.21
CA THR A 240 -22.11 -0.10 -4.54
C THR A 240 -23.60 -0.43 -4.61
N ARG A 241 -24.00 -1.60 -4.11
CA ARG A 241 -25.40 -2.01 -4.07
C ARG A 241 -26.27 -1.04 -3.28
N SER A 242 -25.84 -0.67 -2.07
CA SER A 242 -26.59 0.27 -1.23
C SER A 242 -26.74 1.63 -1.92
N SER A 243 -25.64 2.20 -2.39
CA SER A 243 -25.62 3.49 -3.06
C SER A 243 -26.48 3.50 -4.33
N MET A 244 -26.41 2.41 -5.13
CA MET A 244 -27.26 2.26 -6.31
C MET A 244 -28.74 2.17 -5.96
N LEU A 245 -29.13 1.44 -4.91
CA LEU A 245 -30.53 1.35 -4.48
C LEU A 245 -31.08 2.71 -4.03
N ASP A 246 -30.27 3.50 -3.33
CA ASP A 246 -30.67 4.84 -2.90
C ASP A 246 -30.85 5.78 -4.09
N VAL A 247 -29.97 5.71 -5.07
CA VAL A 247 -30.04 6.50 -6.29
C VAL A 247 -31.20 6.07 -7.19
N LEU A 248 -31.42 4.75 -7.37
CA LEU A 248 -32.50 4.22 -8.24
C LEU A 248 -33.92 4.62 -7.82
N ARG A 249 -34.08 5.06 -6.56
CA ARG A 249 -35.37 5.55 -6.02
C ARG A 249 -35.60 7.05 -6.23
N GLN A 250 -34.62 7.78 -6.79
CA GLN A 250 -34.73 9.23 -6.98
C GLN A 250 -35.69 9.61 -8.11
N GLU A 251 -36.41 10.69 -7.91
CA GLU A 251 -37.48 11.16 -8.85
C GLU A 251 -36.96 11.50 -10.24
N TYR A 252 -35.71 12.00 -10.37
CA TYR A 252 -35.13 12.31 -11.67
C TYR A 252 -34.94 11.08 -12.56
N LEU A 253 -34.79 9.87 -11.99
CA LEU A 253 -34.73 8.63 -12.75
C LEU A 253 -36.12 8.18 -13.22
N THR A 254 -37.13 8.44 -12.41
CA THR A 254 -38.55 8.24 -12.85
C THR A 254 -38.88 9.15 -14.04
N THR A 255 -38.43 10.41 -13.99
CA THR A 255 -38.55 11.35 -15.10
C THR A 255 -37.80 10.87 -16.36
N ALA A 256 -36.58 10.34 -16.17
CA ALA A 256 -35.79 9.79 -17.28
C ALA A 256 -36.50 8.60 -17.96
N ARG A 257 -37.12 7.71 -17.17
CA ARG A 257 -37.94 6.58 -17.68
C ARG A 257 -39.22 7.08 -18.40
N ALA A 258 -39.87 8.08 -17.83
CA ALA A 258 -41.05 8.68 -18.44
C ALA A 258 -40.77 9.34 -19.82
N LYS A 259 -39.52 9.82 -20.02
CA LYS A 259 -39.05 10.31 -21.33
C LYS A 259 -38.70 9.20 -22.33
N GLY A 260 -38.95 7.94 -22.00
CA GLY A 260 -38.73 6.79 -22.89
C GLY A 260 -37.26 6.34 -23.03
N LEU A 261 -36.36 6.73 -22.10
CA LEU A 261 -34.97 6.28 -22.15
C LEU A 261 -34.87 4.78 -21.81
N PHE A 262 -34.04 4.06 -22.56
CA PHE A 262 -33.75 2.66 -22.26
C PHE A 262 -33.19 2.48 -20.87
N GLU A 263 -33.57 1.43 -20.14
CA GLU A 263 -33.15 1.18 -18.76
C GLU A 263 -31.63 1.13 -18.61
N ARG A 264 -30.90 0.57 -19.59
CA ARG A 264 -29.43 0.57 -19.61
C ARG A 264 -28.86 2.00 -19.59
N VAL A 265 -29.47 2.94 -20.29
CA VAL A 265 -29.06 4.35 -20.32
C VAL A 265 -29.38 5.02 -18.98
N VAL A 266 -30.57 4.74 -18.42
CA VAL A 266 -30.94 5.24 -17.08
C VAL A 266 -29.94 4.77 -16.03
N ILE A 267 -29.58 3.50 -16.04
CA ILE A 267 -28.64 2.93 -15.07
C ILE A 267 -27.22 3.49 -15.28
N MET A 268 -26.64 3.33 -16.48
CA MET A 268 -25.23 3.59 -16.72
C MET A 268 -24.90 5.09 -16.82
N ARG A 269 -25.81 5.91 -17.36
CA ARG A 269 -25.55 7.33 -17.63
C ARG A 269 -26.14 8.27 -16.57
N HIS A 270 -27.18 7.84 -15.87
CA HIS A 270 -27.88 8.70 -14.91
C HIS A 270 -27.76 8.20 -13.46
N ALA A 271 -27.87 6.90 -13.20
CA ALA A 271 -27.79 6.37 -11.84
C ALA A 271 -26.34 6.15 -11.37
N LEU A 272 -25.55 5.40 -12.13
CA LEU A 272 -24.20 5.00 -11.74
C LEU A 272 -23.28 6.19 -11.41
N PRO A 273 -23.20 7.27 -12.20
CA PRO A 273 -22.32 8.39 -11.88
C PRO A 273 -22.61 9.02 -10.50
N ASN A 274 -23.89 9.09 -10.12
CA ASN A 274 -24.29 9.61 -8.81
C ASN A 274 -24.02 8.61 -7.66
N ALA A 275 -24.10 7.32 -7.95
CA ALA A 275 -23.79 6.27 -6.99
C ALA A 275 -22.27 6.08 -6.78
N LEU A 276 -21.41 6.56 -7.72
CA LEU A 276 -19.97 6.39 -7.64
C LEU A 276 -19.31 7.18 -6.51
N ILE A 277 -19.92 8.26 -6.01
CA ILE A 277 -19.30 9.13 -4.99
C ILE A 277 -18.85 8.34 -3.75
N PRO A 278 -19.74 7.59 -3.03
CA PRO A 278 -19.30 6.78 -1.89
C PRO A 278 -18.37 5.63 -2.29
N ILE A 279 -18.50 5.12 -3.51
CA ILE A 279 -17.69 3.99 -4.02
C ILE A 279 -16.23 4.42 -4.22
N ILE A 280 -16.01 5.59 -4.80
CA ILE A 280 -14.67 6.18 -4.98
C ILE A 280 -14.00 6.42 -3.64
N THR A 281 -14.77 6.88 -2.64
CA THR A 281 -14.29 7.04 -1.28
C THR A 281 -13.71 5.76 -0.73
N VAL A 282 -14.57 4.77 -0.64
CA VAL A 282 -14.22 3.48 -0.04
C VAL A 282 -13.13 2.79 -0.85
N GLY A 283 -13.25 2.78 -2.19
CA GLY A 283 -12.25 2.21 -3.08
C GLY A 283 -10.89 2.90 -2.95
N GLY A 284 -10.87 4.23 -2.83
CA GLY A 284 -9.65 5.00 -2.61
C GLY A 284 -8.97 4.67 -1.28
N LEU A 285 -9.74 4.61 -0.19
CA LEU A 285 -9.21 4.22 1.13
C LEU A 285 -8.65 2.80 1.14
N ILE A 286 -9.33 1.85 0.49
CA ILE A 286 -8.81 0.49 0.35
C ILE A 286 -7.50 0.49 -0.44
N LEU A 287 -7.43 1.23 -1.56
CA LEU A 287 -6.23 1.30 -2.38
C LEU A 287 -5.04 1.87 -1.60
N VAL A 288 -5.24 2.94 -0.83
CA VAL A 288 -4.21 3.50 0.05
C VAL A 288 -3.78 2.47 1.11
N GLY A 289 -4.72 1.70 1.66
CA GLY A 289 -4.43 0.60 2.56
C GLY A 289 -3.55 -0.49 1.91
N LEU A 290 -3.83 -0.86 0.66
CA LEU A 290 -3.01 -1.84 -0.09
C LEU A 290 -1.58 -1.34 -0.33
N LEU A 291 -1.40 -0.04 -0.60
CA LEU A 291 -0.08 0.57 -0.81
C LEU A 291 0.78 0.60 0.45
N ASN A 292 0.17 0.56 1.63
CA ASN A 292 0.90 0.48 2.91
C ASN A 292 1.50 -0.90 3.23
N GLY A 293 1.33 -1.85 2.33
CA GLY A 293 1.83 -3.22 2.48
C GLY A 293 0.75 -4.17 2.97
N VAL A 294 0.63 -5.25 2.25
CA VAL A 294 -0.31 -6.34 2.56
C VAL A 294 0.46 -7.50 3.17
N VAL A 295 0.96 -7.26 4.39
CA VAL A 295 1.88 -8.14 5.15
C VAL A 295 1.53 -9.62 5.02
N ILE A 296 0.28 -9.97 5.32
CA ILE A 296 -0.19 -11.36 5.32
C ILE A 296 -0.11 -11.98 3.92
N THR A 297 -0.61 -11.27 2.91
CA THR A 297 -0.62 -11.77 1.54
C THR A 297 0.79 -11.89 0.98
N GLU A 298 1.64 -10.87 1.17
CA GLU A 298 3.03 -10.89 0.74
C GLU A 298 3.80 -12.05 1.40
N THR A 299 3.55 -12.33 2.69
CA THR A 299 4.21 -13.43 3.41
C THR A 299 3.75 -14.79 2.91
N ILE A 300 2.42 -15.02 2.75
CA ILE A 300 1.86 -16.30 2.30
C ILE A 300 2.36 -16.66 0.90
N PHE A 301 2.37 -15.69 0.00
CA PHE A 301 2.77 -15.92 -1.39
C PHE A 301 4.26 -15.70 -1.65
N ASN A 302 5.08 -15.54 -0.60
CA ASN A 302 6.51 -15.24 -0.72
C ASN A 302 6.80 -14.08 -1.66
N TYR A 303 5.96 -13.06 -1.60
CA TYR A 303 6.06 -11.87 -2.45
C TYR A 303 6.91 -10.81 -1.72
N PRO A 304 8.10 -10.45 -2.24
CA PRO A 304 9.06 -9.63 -1.52
C PRO A 304 8.69 -8.14 -1.53
N GLY A 305 7.58 -7.78 -0.90
CA GLY A 305 7.10 -6.42 -0.76
C GLY A 305 7.53 -5.75 0.54
N MET A 306 6.99 -4.55 0.78
CA MET A 306 7.25 -3.73 1.97
C MET A 306 6.66 -4.36 3.24
N GLY A 307 5.47 -4.97 3.14
CA GLY A 307 4.81 -5.63 4.27
C GLY A 307 5.53 -6.89 4.72
N SER A 308 6.02 -7.72 3.79
CA SER A 308 6.82 -8.91 4.12
C SER A 308 8.16 -8.52 4.77
N PHE A 309 8.76 -7.41 4.33
CA PHE A 309 9.96 -6.87 4.97
C PHE A 309 9.68 -6.40 6.40
N LEU A 310 8.57 -5.69 6.62
CA LEU A 310 8.14 -5.27 7.96
C LEU A 310 7.96 -6.46 8.90
N ALA A 311 7.27 -7.51 8.43
CA ALA A 311 7.07 -8.73 9.22
C ALA A 311 8.41 -9.39 9.62
N HIS A 312 9.33 -9.52 8.66
CA HIS A 312 10.63 -10.12 8.90
C HIS A 312 11.48 -9.26 9.85
N ALA A 313 11.52 -7.95 9.66
CA ALA A 313 12.22 -7.03 10.54
C ALA A 313 11.67 -7.07 11.99
N ALA A 314 10.34 -7.16 12.14
CA ALA A 314 9.71 -7.28 13.45
C ALA A 314 10.07 -8.61 14.15
N LEU A 315 10.08 -9.73 13.42
CA LEU A 315 10.45 -11.05 13.95
C LEU A 315 11.94 -11.14 14.34
N THR A 316 12.80 -10.41 13.64
CA THR A 316 14.24 -10.34 13.91
C THR A 316 14.63 -9.21 14.87
N LEU A 317 13.65 -8.48 15.42
CA LEU A 317 13.83 -7.34 16.33
C LEU A 317 14.68 -6.21 15.72
N ASP A 318 14.62 -6.02 14.39
CA ASP A 318 15.27 -4.92 13.68
C ASP A 318 14.42 -3.65 13.81
N ALA A 319 14.55 -2.96 14.93
CA ALA A 319 13.76 -1.77 15.26
C ALA A 319 13.95 -0.64 14.23
N ILE A 320 15.16 -0.46 13.69
CA ILE A 320 15.42 0.59 12.68
C ILE A 320 14.62 0.32 11.40
N SER A 321 14.64 -0.92 10.92
CA SER A 321 13.84 -1.30 9.75
C SER A 321 12.34 -1.12 9.99
N VAL A 322 11.83 -1.54 11.16
CA VAL A 322 10.42 -1.35 11.53
C VAL A 322 10.04 0.13 11.52
N LEU A 323 10.85 0.99 12.13
CA LEU A 323 10.59 2.43 12.19
C LEU A 323 10.74 3.11 10.83
N GLY A 324 11.71 2.70 10.02
CA GLY A 324 11.88 3.16 8.65
C GLY A 324 10.67 2.80 7.76
N VAL A 325 10.18 1.56 7.87
CA VAL A 325 8.93 1.15 7.18
C VAL A 325 7.74 1.95 7.68
N ALA A 326 7.60 2.12 9.00
CA ALA A 326 6.49 2.88 9.60
C ALA A 326 6.47 4.34 9.11
N LEU A 327 7.63 4.98 9.02
CA LEU A 327 7.77 6.34 8.50
C LEU A 327 7.34 6.42 7.02
N VAL A 328 7.86 5.54 6.18
CA VAL A 328 7.52 5.52 4.75
C VAL A 328 6.04 5.17 4.55
N SER A 329 5.49 4.21 5.31
CA SER A 329 4.06 3.88 5.29
C SER A 329 3.20 5.08 5.65
N SER A 330 3.61 5.85 6.67
CA SER A 330 2.90 7.07 7.06
C SER A 330 2.92 8.13 5.96
N LEU A 331 4.05 8.29 5.26
CA LEU A 331 4.14 9.20 4.10
C LEU A 331 3.24 8.74 2.95
N ILE A 332 3.25 7.43 2.64
CA ILE A 332 2.36 6.85 1.62
C ILE A 332 0.89 7.08 2.00
N LEU A 333 0.52 6.87 3.26
CA LEU A 333 -0.84 7.10 3.77
C LEU A 333 -1.26 8.56 3.59
N VAL A 334 -0.41 9.49 3.96
CA VAL A 334 -0.69 10.93 3.90
C VAL A 334 -0.82 11.40 2.45
N VAL A 335 0.10 11.00 1.58
CA VAL A 335 0.05 11.34 0.14
C VAL A 335 -1.11 10.63 -0.55
N GLY A 336 -1.37 9.37 -0.22
CA GLY A 336 -2.48 8.60 -0.75
C GLY A 336 -3.84 9.21 -0.37
N ASN A 337 -4.03 9.59 0.89
CA ASN A 337 -5.24 10.28 1.33
C ASN A 337 -5.42 11.62 0.62
N LEU A 338 -4.34 12.39 0.43
CA LEU A 338 -4.40 13.62 -0.35
C LEU A 338 -4.85 13.34 -1.80
N ALA A 339 -4.32 12.30 -2.44
CA ALA A 339 -4.72 11.91 -3.79
C ALA A 339 -6.21 11.57 -3.85
N VAL A 340 -6.72 10.81 -2.87
CA VAL A 340 -8.15 10.48 -2.75
C VAL A 340 -8.99 11.75 -2.53
N ASP A 341 -8.56 12.66 -1.66
CA ASP A 341 -9.24 13.94 -1.42
C ASP A 341 -9.29 14.81 -2.68
N VAL A 342 -8.22 14.84 -3.47
CA VAL A 342 -8.18 15.55 -4.76
C VAL A 342 -9.12 14.90 -5.76
N MET A 343 -9.16 13.58 -5.85
CA MET A 343 -10.11 12.85 -6.70
C MET A 343 -11.56 13.16 -6.33
N TYR A 344 -11.88 13.29 -5.04
CA TYR A 344 -13.21 13.77 -4.60
C TYR A 344 -13.57 15.10 -5.19
N GLY A 345 -12.67 16.07 -5.14
CA GLY A 345 -12.91 17.41 -5.68
C GLY A 345 -13.19 17.41 -7.19
N PHE A 346 -12.73 16.37 -7.93
CA PHE A 346 -13.08 16.21 -9.36
C PHE A 346 -14.45 15.55 -9.56
N VAL A 347 -14.82 14.59 -8.71
CA VAL A 347 -16.05 13.78 -8.86
C VAL A 347 -17.26 14.49 -8.26
N ASP A 348 -17.12 15.17 -7.13
CA ASP A 348 -18.22 15.91 -6.49
C ASP A 348 -18.03 17.43 -6.60
N PRO A 349 -18.76 18.11 -7.51
CA PRO A 349 -18.69 19.56 -7.65
C PRO A 349 -19.15 20.34 -6.40
N ARG A 350 -19.90 19.71 -5.49
CA ARG A 350 -20.45 20.37 -4.28
C ARG A 350 -19.35 20.68 -3.25
N ILE A 351 -18.29 19.89 -3.23
CA ILE A 351 -17.13 20.12 -2.33
C ILE A 351 -16.34 21.38 -2.74
N ARG A 352 -16.51 21.86 -3.96
CA ARG A 352 -15.83 23.08 -4.45
C ARG A 352 -16.36 24.38 -3.84
N LEU A 353 -17.50 24.32 -3.17
CA LEU A 353 -18.23 25.47 -2.65
C LEU A 353 -18.05 25.67 -1.14
N GLN A 354 -17.31 24.80 -0.46
CA GLN A 354 -16.90 24.92 0.95
C GLN A 354 -15.39 25.21 1.05
#